data_32a40a91d41404b7961cd4c43bb6c6f4
#
_entry.id   32a40a91d41404b7961cd4c43bb6c6f4
#
_cell.length_a   1.000
_cell.length_b   1.000
_cell.length_c   1.000
_cell.angle_alpha   90.00
_cell.angle_beta   90.00
_cell.angle_gamma   90.00
#
_symmetry.space_group_name_H-M   'P 1'
#
loop_
_entity.id
_entity.type
_entity.pdbx_description
1 polymer ?
#
loop_
_entity_poly.entity_id
_entity_poly.type
_entity_poly.pdbx_seq_one_letter_code
_entity_poly.pdbx_strand_id
1 'polypeptide(L)'
;ENLSTVKNSTTSFSSVLEDFIKAGINNYKNVFYKNPNYKYFVIMGNQVRYIKKICGISSDSITEENIDDVYKIISEYGPQYVEDKYEVPYDIAKLMMPSILFYKMFMSKDKNQIIIAPEISLVDGILVEYVEKNAYTHTKHIFTDDIISSAKYYAGKYDVSHRHYTKIMEFGVNIMATLSKKFGLSKRHAVLLKVASIFADTGYYININDYSKYSYDIVKSNPIIGLSQKEHEVISGA
;
A
#
# COMPACT_ATOMS: atom_id res chain seq x y z
N GLU A 1 21.88 8.24 -0.84
CA GLU A 1 23.30 8.61 -0.49
C GLU A 1 24.20 7.38 -0.35
N ASN A 2 23.72 6.24 0.19
CA ASN A 2 24.53 5.04 0.41
C ASN A 2 24.88 4.24 -0.88
N LEU A 3 24.22 4.49 -2.00
CA LEU A 3 24.46 3.79 -3.26
C LEU A 3 25.57 4.43 -4.13
N SER A 4 25.95 5.67 -3.84
CA SER A 4 27.03 6.36 -4.59
C SER A 4 28.43 5.79 -4.34
N THR A 5 28.62 5.09 -3.23
CA THR A 5 29.89 4.46 -2.85
C THR A 5 30.17 3.13 -3.53
N VAL A 6 29.18 2.53 -4.21
CA VAL A 6 29.27 1.19 -4.82
C VAL A 6 29.87 1.22 -6.23
N LYS A 7 30.10 2.39 -6.82
CA LYS A 7 30.64 2.53 -8.19
C LYS A 7 32.01 1.90 -8.45
N ASN A 8 32.72 1.46 -7.43
CA ASN A 8 34.11 0.94 -7.55
C ASN A 8 34.22 -0.58 -7.28
N SER A 9 33.11 -1.32 -7.18
CA SER A 9 33.16 -2.78 -7.00
C SER A 9 33.02 -3.51 -8.33
N THR A 10 33.71 -4.62 -8.47
CA THR A 10 33.61 -5.57 -9.59
C THR A 10 32.22 -6.21 -9.75
N THR A 11 31.31 -5.92 -8.81
CA THR A 11 29.93 -6.37 -8.80
C THR A 11 29.05 -5.43 -9.61
N SER A 12 28.20 -5.95 -10.46
CA SER A 12 27.25 -5.16 -11.25
C SER A 12 26.38 -4.30 -10.33
N PHE A 13 26.21 -3.01 -10.63
CA PHE A 13 25.34 -2.11 -9.89
C PHE A 13 23.92 -2.69 -9.72
N SER A 14 23.41 -3.39 -10.74
CA SER A 14 22.09 -4.05 -10.69
C SER A 14 22.01 -5.14 -9.61
N SER A 15 23.07 -5.95 -9.43
CA SER A 15 23.06 -7.01 -8.41
C SER A 15 23.12 -6.46 -7.00
N VAL A 16 23.89 -5.41 -6.76
CA VAL A 16 23.96 -4.74 -5.44
C VAL A 16 22.62 -4.07 -5.10
N LEU A 17 22.01 -3.42 -6.09
CA LEU A 17 20.69 -2.82 -5.94
C LEU A 17 19.63 -3.88 -5.65
N GLU A 18 19.68 -5.01 -6.34
CA GLU A 18 18.77 -6.14 -6.12
C GLU A 18 18.89 -6.70 -4.70
N ASP A 19 20.12 -6.91 -4.22
CA ASP A 19 20.36 -7.41 -2.86
C ASP A 19 19.89 -6.42 -1.78
N PHE A 20 20.12 -5.12 -2.01
CA PHE A 20 19.63 -4.07 -1.11
C PHE A 20 18.10 -4.04 -1.05
N ILE A 21 17.43 -4.09 -2.19
CA ILE A 21 15.97 -4.12 -2.27
C ILE A 21 15.43 -5.41 -1.64
N LYS A 22 16.05 -6.56 -1.93
CA LYS A 22 15.68 -7.86 -1.31
C LYS A 22 15.77 -7.81 0.21
N ALA A 23 16.85 -7.28 0.76
CA ALA A 23 17.03 -7.17 2.21
C ALA A 23 15.93 -6.32 2.86
N GLY A 24 15.58 -5.17 2.26
CA GLY A 24 14.51 -4.30 2.76
C GLY A 24 13.10 -4.94 2.66
N ILE A 25 12.84 -5.65 1.57
CA ILE A 25 11.51 -6.23 1.29
C ILE A 25 11.29 -7.56 2.00
N ASN A 26 12.33 -8.36 2.25
CA ASN A 26 12.15 -9.69 2.83
C ASN A 26 11.45 -9.64 4.20
N ASN A 27 11.79 -8.67 5.03
CA ASN A 27 11.09 -8.47 6.31
C ASN A 27 9.61 -8.16 6.10
N TYR A 28 9.29 -7.29 5.13
CA TYR A 28 7.92 -6.96 4.79
C TYR A 28 7.16 -8.17 4.23
N LYS A 29 7.77 -8.92 3.30
CA LYS A 29 7.17 -10.13 2.72
C LYS A 29 6.84 -11.18 3.77
N ASN A 30 7.74 -11.44 4.70
CA ASN A 30 7.56 -12.45 5.74
C ASN A 30 6.39 -12.11 6.67
N VAL A 31 6.14 -10.84 6.91
CA VAL A 31 5.07 -10.37 7.79
C VAL A 31 3.73 -10.24 7.07
N PHE A 32 3.73 -9.65 5.87
CA PHE A 32 2.50 -9.20 5.20
C PHE A 32 2.12 -10.05 3.98
N TYR A 33 3.05 -10.82 3.41
CA TYR A 33 2.86 -11.51 2.13
C TYR A 33 2.90 -13.04 2.32
N LYS A 34 1.98 -13.55 3.14
CA LYS A 34 1.94 -14.98 3.49
C LYS A 34 1.45 -15.89 2.36
N ASN A 35 0.70 -15.36 1.39
CA ASN A 35 0.18 -16.15 0.28
C ASN A 35 0.46 -15.43 -1.05
N PRO A 36 1.48 -15.85 -1.83
CA PRO A 36 1.91 -15.17 -3.06
C PRO A 36 1.02 -15.45 -4.28
N ASN A 37 -0.06 -16.24 -4.16
CA ASN A 37 -0.90 -16.64 -5.28
C ASN A 37 -2.05 -15.66 -5.52
N TYR A 38 -1.73 -14.40 -5.82
CA TYR A 38 -2.72 -13.43 -6.26
C TYR A 38 -2.93 -13.54 -7.78
N LYS A 39 -4.19 -13.60 -8.20
CA LYS A 39 -4.58 -13.63 -9.61
C LYS A 39 -4.26 -12.31 -10.33
N TYR A 40 -4.42 -11.20 -9.63
CA TYR A 40 -4.20 -9.87 -10.18
C TYR A 40 -3.06 -9.18 -9.44
N PHE A 41 -2.16 -8.56 -10.19
CA PHE A 41 -1.08 -7.72 -9.69
C PHE A 41 -1.21 -6.34 -10.33
N VAL A 42 -1.50 -5.33 -9.53
CA VAL A 42 -1.69 -3.96 -10.02
C VAL A 42 -0.43 -3.15 -9.74
N ILE A 43 0.19 -2.61 -10.78
CA ILE A 43 1.32 -1.70 -10.67
C ILE A 43 0.90 -0.30 -11.05
N MET A 44 1.29 0.69 -10.26
CA MET A 44 0.96 2.10 -10.47
C MET A 44 2.20 2.97 -10.29
N GLY A 45 2.14 4.18 -10.79
CA GLY A 45 3.20 5.18 -10.67
C GLY A 45 3.69 5.70 -12.02
N ASN A 46 4.49 6.76 -11.98
CA ASN A 46 4.98 7.43 -13.17
C ASN A 46 5.78 6.52 -14.12
N GLN A 47 6.49 5.52 -13.58
CA GLN A 47 7.30 4.59 -14.35
C GLN A 47 6.47 3.69 -15.26
N VAL A 48 5.23 3.35 -14.86
CA VAL A 48 4.34 2.45 -15.60
C VAL A 48 4.08 2.96 -17.02
N ARG A 49 3.78 4.24 -17.16
CA ARG A 49 3.56 4.90 -18.46
C ARG A 49 4.76 4.70 -19.39
N TYR A 50 5.97 4.84 -18.87
CA TYR A 50 7.18 4.73 -19.66
C TYR A 50 7.58 3.28 -19.96
N ILE A 51 7.28 2.34 -19.07
CA ILE A 51 7.40 0.91 -19.35
C ILE A 51 6.52 0.54 -20.54
N LYS A 52 5.24 0.97 -20.54
CA LYS A 52 4.33 0.75 -21.66
C LYS A 52 4.84 1.43 -22.94
N LYS A 53 5.34 2.68 -22.86
CA LYS A 53 5.91 3.42 -24.00
C LYS A 53 7.07 2.65 -24.64
N ILE A 54 8.02 2.15 -23.84
CA ILE A 54 9.19 1.38 -24.31
C ILE A 54 8.74 0.09 -25.01
N CYS A 55 7.72 -0.57 -24.50
CA CYS A 55 7.20 -1.83 -25.05
C CYS A 55 6.17 -1.62 -26.20
N GLY A 56 5.77 -0.39 -26.49
CA GLY A 56 4.75 -0.09 -27.50
C GLY A 56 3.35 -0.57 -27.13
N ILE A 57 2.99 -0.59 -25.85
CA ILE A 57 1.73 -1.13 -25.31
C ILE A 57 0.75 0.01 -25.01
N SER A 58 -0.47 -0.09 -25.52
CA SER A 58 -1.57 0.85 -25.24
C SER A 58 -2.59 0.31 -24.24
N SER A 59 -2.63 -1.01 -23.99
CA SER A 59 -3.58 -1.62 -23.06
C SER A 59 -3.12 -1.43 -21.59
N ASP A 60 -4.07 -1.54 -20.66
CA ASP A 60 -3.75 -1.55 -19.22
C ASP A 60 -3.25 -2.90 -18.72
N SER A 61 -3.09 -3.90 -19.58
CA SER A 61 -2.51 -5.19 -19.25
C SER A 61 -1.13 -5.30 -19.86
N ILE A 62 -0.14 -5.68 -19.05
CA ILE A 62 1.22 -5.97 -19.47
C ILE A 62 1.61 -7.37 -19.01
N THR A 63 2.67 -7.92 -19.59
CA THR A 63 3.19 -9.24 -19.25
C THR A 63 4.48 -9.14 -18.45
N GLU A 64 4.86 -10.22 -17.78
CA GLU A 64 6.18 -10.35 -17.14
C GLU A 64 7.30 -10.14 -18.15
N GLU A 65 7.14 -10.67 -19.38
CA GLU A 65 8.10 -10.51 -20.46
C GLU A 65 8.34 -9.03 -20.82
N ASN A 66 7.30 -8.21 -20.86
CA ASN A 66 7.44 -6.78 -21.08
C ASN A 66 8.29 -6.10 -19.99
N ILE A 67 8.10 -6.50 -18.74
CA ILE A 67 8.89 -6.00 -17.61
C ILE A 67 10.35 -6.45 -17.74
N ASP A 68 10.57 -7.70 -18.14
CA ASP A 68 11.92 -8.26 -18.35
C ASP A 68 12.65 -7.60 -19.50
N ASP A 69 11.97 -7.27 -20.58
CA ASP A 69 12.58 -6.59 -21.73
C ASP A 69 13.04 -5.17 -21.36
N VAL A 70 12.20 -4.43 -20.62
CA VAL A 70 12.62 -3.11 -20.13
C VAL A 70 13.79 -3.23 -19.14
N TYR A 71 13.78 -4.25 -18.28
CA TYR A 71 14.90 -4.52 -17.37
C TYR A 71 16.22 -4.78 -18.13
N LYS A 72 16.18 -5.61 -19.17
CA LYS A 72 17.34 -5.88 -20.03
C LYS A 72 17.87 -4.61 -20.69
N ILE A 73 16.98 -3.82 -21.30
CA ILE A 73 17.36 -2.56 -21.95
C ILE A 73 18.09 -1.62 -20.97
N ILE A 74 17.54 -1.43 -19.78
CA ILE A 74 18.14 -0.52 -18.79
C ILE A 74 19.45 -1.09 -18.23
N SER A 75 19.51 -2.41 -18.03
CA SER A 75 20.72 -3.07 -17.50
C SER A 75 21.87 -3.02 -18.49
N GLU A 76 21.58 -3.12 -19.79
CA GLU A 76 22.59 -3.16 -20.86
C GLU A 76 23.06 -1.76 -21.28
N TYR A 77 22.11 -0.85 -21.47
CA TYR A 77 22.40 0.46 -22.08
C TYR A 77 22.35 1.63 -21.09
N GLY A 78 21.78 1.45 -19.94
CA GLY A 78 21.66 2.47 -18.89
C GLY A 78 20.55 3.51 -19.13
N PRO A 79 20.34 4.42 -18.15
CA PRO A 79 19.24 5.37 -18.18
C PRO A 79 19.39 6.45 -19.26
N GLN A 80 20.62 6.84 -19.66
CA GLN A 80 20.84 7.83 -20.70
C GLN A 80 20.32 7.33 -22.05
N TYR A 81 20.60 6.08 -22.41
CA TYR A 81 20.08 5.47 -23.63
C TYR A 81 18.54 5.44 -23.66
N VAL A 82 17.91 5.19 -22.51
CA VAL A 82 16.45 5.18 -22.41
C VAL A 82 15.87 6.58 -22.61
N GLU A 83 16.54 7.63 -22.10
CA GLU A 83 16.17 9.02 -22.35
C GLU A 83 16.27 9.33 -23.85
N ASP A 84 17.43 9.08 -24.46
CA ASP A 84 17.71 9.47 -25.84
C ASP A 84 16.85 8.71 -26.87
N LYS A 85 16.62 7.42 -26.64
CA LYS A 85 15.92 6.56 -27.60
C LYS A 85 14.40 6.56 -27.44
N TYR A 86 13.94 6.60 -26.20
CA TYR A 86 12.49 6.45 -25.89
C TYR A 86 11.87 7.75 -25.37
N GLU A 87 12.63 8.84 -25.33
CA GLU A 87 12.18 10.15 -24.81
C GLU A 87 11.57 10.03 -23.40
N VAL A 88 12.24 9.29 -22.53
CA VAL A 88 11.88 9.16 -21.12
C VAL A 88 12.72 10.17 -20.34
N PRO A 89 12.11 11.05 -19.53
CA PRO A 89 12.90 11.99 -18.73
C PRO A 89 13.96 11.26 -17.89
N TYR A 90 15.20 11.77 -17.87
CA TYR A 90 16.33 11.12 -17.21
C TYR A 90 16.04 10.77 -15.74
N ASP A 91 15.35 11.67 -15.04
CA ASP A 91 14.94 11.46 -13.63
C ASP A 91 13.98 10.27 -13.45
N ILE A 92 13.20 9.95 -14.45
CA ILE A 92 12.36 8.77 -14.48
C ILE A 92 13.17 7.54 -14.89
N ALA A 93 13.98 7.66 -15.94
CA ALA A 93 14.79 6.57 -16.48
C ALA A 93 15.72 5.96 -15.41
N LYS A 94 16.37 6.78 -14.59
CA LYS A 94 17.24 6.31 -13.50
C LYS A 94 16.49 5.56 -12.39
N LEU A 95 15.18 5.80 -12.21
CA LEU A 95 14.34 5.12 -11.23
C LEU A 95 13.65 3.88 -11.78
N MET A 96 13.71 3.62 -13.10
CA MET A 96 13.01 2.49 -13.69
C MET A 96 13.60 1.15 -13.23
N MET A 97 14.92 1.01 -13.16
CA MET A 97 15.56 -0.22 -12.68
C MET A 97 15.13 -0.60 -11.26
N PRO A 98 15.27 0.27 -10.24
CA PRO A 98 14.78 -0.08 -8.90
C PRO A 98 13.27 -0.38 -8.86
N SER A 99 12.46 0.33 -9.65
CA SER A 99 11.02 0.08 -9.72
C SER A 99 10.70 -1.29 -10.31
N ILE A 100 11.38 -1.67 -11.40
CA ILE A 100 11.20 -2.98 -12.04
C ILE A 100 11.64 -4.10 -11.10
N LEU A 101 12.77 -3.97 -10.43
CA LEU A 101 13.23 -4.94 -9.43
C LEU A 101 12.20 -5.09 -8.29
N PHE A 102 11.65 -3.97 -7.84
CA PHE A 102 10.58 -3.98 -6.84
C PHE A 102 9.34 -4.74 -7.35
N TYR A 103 8.86 -4.46 -8.56
CA TYR A 103 7.71 -5.18 -9.14
C TYR A 103 7.98 -6.68 -9.23
N LYS A 104 9.13 -7.08 -9.78
CA LYS A 104 9.53 -8.49 -9.91
C LYS A 104 9.56 -9.24 -8.57
N MET A 105 9.89 -8.55 -7.49
CA MET A 105 9.89 -9.16 -6.16
C MET A 105 8.51 -9.46 -5.60
N PHE A 106 7.48 -8.72 -6.02
CA PHE A 106 6.10 -8.93 -5.57
C PHE A 106 5.26 -9.74 -6.56
N MET A 107 5.73 -9.91 -7.79
CA MET A 107 5.05 -10.77 -8.76
C MET A 107 5.04 -12.22 -8.28
N SER A 108 3.94 -12.91 -8.54
CA SER A 108 3.80 -14.34 -8.28
C SER A 108 4.66 -15.14 -9.27
N LYS A 109 5.12 -16.28 -8.85
CA LYS A 109 5.70 -17.30 -9.77
C LYS A 109 4.63 -18.01 -10.61
N ASP A 110 3.36 -17.73 -10.36
CA ASP A 110 2.25 -18.28 -11.14
C ASP A 110 2.16 -17.55 -12.48
N LYS A 111 2.37 -18.28 -13.58
CA LYS A 111 2.29 -17.75 -14.95
C LYS A 111 0.88 -17.24 -15.33
N ASN A 112 -0.14 -17.56 -14.53
CA ASN A 112 -1.51 -17.12 -14.76
C ASN A 112 -1.81 -15.76 -14.10
N GLN A 113 -0.83 -15.11 -13.46
CA GLN A 113 -1.01 -13.80 -12.87
C GLN A 113 -1.23 -12.76 -13.96
N ILE A 114 -2.31 -11.98 -13.82
CA ILE A 114 -2.64 -10.86 -14.71
C ILE A 114 -2.05 -9.59 -14.11
N ILE A 115 -1.15 -8.93 -14.85
CA ILE A 115 -0.54 -7.67 -14.44
C ILE A 115 -1.34 -6.54 -15.06
N ILE A 116 -1.93 -5.71 -14.19
CA ILE A 116 -2.69 -4.51 -14.58
C ILE A 116 -1.81 -3.30 -14.31
N ALA A 117 -1.60 -2.49 -15.32
CA ALA A 117 -0.69 -1.36 -15.32
C ALA A 117 -1.41 -0.07 -15.79
N PRO A 118 -2.36 0.46 -15.00
CA PRO A 118 -3.02 1.70 -15.34
C PRO A 118 -2.04 2.86 -15.26
N GLU A 119 -2.15 3.82 -16.18
CA GLU A 119 -1.30 5.01 -16.18
C GLU A 119 -1.78 6.04 -15.14
N ILE A 120 -1.94 5.59 -13.89
CA ILE A 120 -2.42 6.39 -12.77
C ILE A 120 -1.25 6.72 -11.85
N SER A 121 -1.12 7.98 -11.51
CA SER A 121 -0.12 8.51 -10.59
C SER A 121 -0.73 8.94 -9.26
N LEU A 122 0.12 9.24 -8.28
CA LEU A 122 -0.30 9.85 -7.01
C LEU A 122 -1.01 11.21 -7.24
N VAL A 123 -0.56 11.95 -8.26
CA VAL A 123 -1.14 13.26 -8.60
C VAL A 123 -2.59 13.10 -9.06
N ASP A 124 -2.87 12.08 -9.87
CA ASP A 124 -4.23 11.80 -10.33
C ASP A 124 -5.15 11.47 -9.14
N GLY A 125 -4.66 10.68 -8.18
CA GLY A 125 -5.40 10.40 -6.95
C GLY A 125 -5.71 11.65 -6.12
N ILE A 126 -4.75 12.55 -5.97
CA ILE A 126 -4.94 13.83 -5.27
C ILE A 126 -5.94 14.72 -6.00
N LEU A 127 -5.86 14.77 -7.34
CA LEU A 127 -6.80 15.55 -8.16
C LEU A 127 -8.23 15.02 -8.03
N VAL A 128 -8.40 13.70 -8.09
CA VAL A 128 -9.72 13.07 -7.88
C VAL A 128 -10.28 13.42 -6.51
N GLU A 129 -9.48 13.29 -5.45
CA GLU A 129 -9.90 13.65 -4.09
C GLU A 129 -10.31 15.14 -4.00
N TYR A 130 -9.55 16.03 -4.62
CA TYR A 130 -9.85 17.45 -4.66
C TYR A 130 -11.16 17.75 -5.40
N VAL A 131 -11.36 17.13 -6.55
CA VAL A 131 -12.59 17.27 -7.35
C VAL A 131 -13.81 16.73 -6.60
N GLU A 132 -13.70 15.55 -5.96
CA GLU A 132 -14.78 14.98 -5.15
C GLU A 132 -15.18 15.84 -3.96
N LYS A 133 -14.21 16.55 -3.38
CA LYS A 133 -14.48 17.47 -2.25
C LYS A 133 -15.15 18.77 -2.70
N ASN A 134 -14.81 19.28 -3.89
CA ASN A 134 -15.18 20.62 -4.33
C ASN A 134 -16.19 20.65 -5.49
N ALA A 135 -16.43 19.55 -6.16
CA ALA A 135 -17.40 19.43 -7.25
C ALA A 135 -18.53 18.45 -6.89
N TYR A 136 -19.73 18.73 -7.40
CA TYR A 136 -20.86 17.80 -7.30
C TYR A 136 -20.64 16.63 -8.31
N THR A 137 -19.85 15.65 -7.93
CA THR A 137 -19.67 14.43 -8.71
C THR A 137 -20.64 13.36 -8.23
N HIS A 138 -21.26 12.65 -9.17
CA HIS A 138 -22.25 11.59 -8.86
C HIS A 138 -21.61 10.29 -8.33
N THR A 139 -20.29 10.17 -8.36
CA THR A 139 -19.54 8.99 -7.91
C THR A 139 -18.57 9.39 -6.80
N LYS A 140 -19.03 9.39 -5.56
CA LYS A 140 -18.15 9.51 -4.39
C LYS A 140 -17.70 8.13 -3.96
N HIS A 141 -16.39 7.88 -3.96
CA HIS A 141 -15.84 6.70 -3.31
C HIS A 141 -16.02 6.80 -1.79
N ILE A 142 -16.54 5.74 -1.17
CA ILE A 142 -16.77 5.71 0.28
C ILE A 142 -15.53 5.12 0.97
N PHE A 143 -14.50 5.93 1.15
CA PHE A 143 -13.27 5.54 1.85
C PHE A 143 -13.49 4.94 3.25
N THR A 144 -14.65 5.20 3.86
CA THR A 144 -15.01 4.59 5.15
C THR A 144 -14.98 3.07 5.11
N ASP A 145 -15.47 2.47 4.03
CA ASP A 145 -15.53 1.02 3.89
C ASP A 145 -14.12 0.42 3.70
N ASP A 146 -13.23 1.14 3.04
CA ASP A 146 -11.83 0.74 2.88
C ASP A 146 -11.09 0.77 4.22
N ILE A 147 -11.32 1.82 5.03
CA ILE A 147 -10.74 1.95 6.38
C ILE A 147 -11.19 0.78 7.26
N ILE A 148 -12.49 0.49 7.26
CA ILE A 148 -13.07 -0.60 8.06
C ILE A 148 -12.57 -1.97 7.57
N SER A 149 -12.46 -2.17 6.27
CA SER A 149 -11.93 -3.41 5.68
C SER A 149 -10.46 -3.61 6.01
N SER A 150 -9.66 -2.54 5.96
CA SER A 150 -8.26 -2.55 6.38
C SER A 150 -8.12 -2.90 7.86
N ALA A 151 -8.92 -2.28 8.73
CA ALA A 151 -8.94 -2.58 10.16
C ALA A 151 -9.30 -4.05 10.44
N LYS A 152 -10.33 -4.56 9.79
CA LYS A 152 -10.74 -5.98 9.90
C LYS A 152 -9.64 -6.95 9.44
N TYR A 153 -8.94 -6.61 8.36
CA TYR A 153 -7.83 -7.40 7.86
C TYR A 153 -6.70 -7.52 8.90
N TYR A 154 -6.31 -6.39 9.50
CA TYR A 154 -5.26 -6.41 10.53
C TYR A 154 -5.73 -7.13 11.79
N ALA A 155 -6.92 -6.85 12.30
CA ALA A 155 -7.46 -7.51 13.49
C ALA A 155 -7.64 -9.02 13.30
N GLY A 156 -7.98 -9.46 12.09
CA GLY A 156 -8.11 -10.89 11.74
C GLY A 156 -6.82 -11.70 11.92
N LYS A 157 -5.64 -11.05 11.96
CA LYS A 157 -4.36 -11.71 12.24
C LYS A 157 -4.22 -12.13 13.72
N TYR A 158 -5.04 -11.55 14.60
CA TYR A 158 -5.00 -11.73 16.05
C TYR A 158 -6.23 -12.51 16.55
N ASP A 159 -6.85 -13.30 15.70
CA ASP A 159 -7.98 -14.20 16.03
C ASP A 159 -9.14 -13.53 16.76
N VAL A 160 -9.42 -12.27 16.41
CA VAL A 160 -10.51 -11.51 17.04
C VAL A 160 -11.85 -11.98 16.54
N SER A 161 -12.77 -12.33 17.47
CA SER A 161 -14.11 -12.77 17.14
C SER A 161 -14.93 -11.69 16.42
N HIS A 162 -15.32 -11.95 15.18
CA HIS A 162 -16.20 -11.07 14.40
C HIS A 162 -17.47 -10.69 15.16
N ARG A 163 -18.09 -11.64 15.83
CA ARG A 163 -19.32 -11.42 16.58
C ARG A 163 -19.11 -10.47 17.75
N HIS A 164 -17.95 -10.53 18.39
CA HIS A 164 -17.65 -9.70 19.55
C HIS A 164 -17.43 -8.24 19.19
N TYR A 165 -16.50 -7.95 18.28
CA TYR A 165 -16.26 -6.56 17.90
C TYR A 165 -17.45 -5.90 17.20
N THR A 166 -18.30 -6.68 16.51
CA THR A 166 -19.53 -6.14 15.92
C THR A 166 -20.49 -5.61 17.00
N LYS A 167 -20.64 -6.34 18.11
CA LYS A 167 -21.46 -5.89 19.23
C LYS A 167 -20.87 -4.65 19.91
N ILE A 168 -19.57 -4.63 20.17
CA ILE A 168 -18.89 -3.45 20.75
C ILE A 168 -19.13 -2.23 19.85
N MET A 169 -18.95 -2.40 18.54
CA MET A 169 -19.16 -1.36 17.53
C MET A 169 -20.61 -0.84 17.53
N GLU A 170 -21.60 -1.72 17.58
CA GLU A 170 -23.03 -1.36 17.63
C GLU A 170 -23.35 -0.56 18.89
N PHE A 171 -22.92 -1.01 20.06
CA PHE A 171 -23.11 -0.28 21.32
C PHE A 171 -22.42 1.07 21.31
N GLY A 172 -21.17 1.12 20.88
CA GLY A 172 -20.38 2.35 20.80
C GLY A 172 -21.03 3.38 19.88
N VAL A 173 -21.49 2.97 18.70
CA VAL A 173 -22.17 3.87 17.75
C VAL A 173 -23.51 4.38 18.31
N ASN A 174 -24.27 3.57 19.01
CA ASN A 174 -25.53 3.97 19.63
C ASN A 174 -25.30 4.99 20.77
N ILE A 175 -24.31 4.77 21.63
CA ILE A 175 -23.92 5.72 22.68
C ILE A 175 -23.45 7.03 22.04
N MET A 176 -22.60 6.94 21.03
CA MET A 176 -22.09 8.12 20.33
C MET A 176 -23.22 8.92 19.66
N ALA A 177 -24.22 8.27 19.06
CA ALA A 177 -25.36 8.95 18.45
C ALA A 177 -26.11 9.84 19.47
N THR A 178 -26.26 9.33 20.70
CA THR A 178 -26.88 10.08 21.80
C THR A 178 -26.02 11.27 22.24
N LEU A 179 -24.70 11.10 22.28
CA LEU A 179 -23.78 12.10 22.78
C LEU A 179 -23.30 13.10 21.70
N SER A 180 -23.53 12.81 20.43
CA SER A 180 -22.98 13.54 19.29
C SER A 180 -23.30 15.03 19.31
N LYS A 181 -24.54 15.41 19.63
CA LYS A 181 -24.95 16.82 19.71
C LYS A 181 -24.26 17.56 20.87
N LYS A 182 -24.10 16.88 22.02
CA LYS A 182 -23.53 17.49 23.23
C LYS A 182 -22.02 17.73 23.07
N PHE A 183 -21.31 16.84 22.39
CA PHE A 183 -19.86 16.87 22.27
C PHE A 183 -19.36 17.27 20.88
N GLY A 184 -20.23 17.66 19.95
CA GLY A 184 -19.85 18.05 18.59
C GLY A 184 -19.20 16.90 17.77
N LEU A 185 -19.62 15.65 18.02
CA LEU A 185 -19.02 14.50 17.34
C LEU A 185 -19.53 14.40 15.90
N SER A 186 -18.59 14.24 14.96
CA SER A 186 -18.86 14.14 13.53
C SER A 186 -18.99 12.70 13.06
N LYS A 187 -19.41 12.50 11.81
CA LYS A 187 -19.38 11.18 11.14
C LYS A 187 -17.99 10.55 11.13
N ARG A 188 -16.94 11.36 11.06
CA ARG A 188 -15.56 10.87 11.10
C ARG A 188 -15.21 10.26 12.45
N HIS A 189 -15.66 10.83 13.56
CA HIS A 189 -15.50 10.22 14.88
C HIS A 189 -16.20 8.86 15.00
N ALA A 190 -17.35 8.68 14.31
CA ALA A 190 -18.00 7.37 14.26
C ALA A 190 -17.15 6.31 13.53
N VAL A 191 -16.41 6.70 12.48
CA VAL A 191 -15.47 5.81 11.80
C VAL A 191 -14.32 5.41 12.73
N LEU A 192 -13.74 6.38 13.44
CA LEU A 192 -12.65 6.12 14.40
C LEU A 192 -13.11 5.17 15.51
N LEU A 193 -14.30 5.39 16.06
CA LEU A 193 -14.89 4.52 17.07
C LEU A 193 -15.08 3.08 16.56
N LYS A 194 -15.56 2.92 15.32
CA LYS A 194 -15.72 1.60 14.70
C LYS A 194 -14.37 0.89 14.57
N VAL A 195 -13.33 1.60 14.16
CA VAL A 195 -11.98 1.04 14.05
C VAL A 195 -11.45 0.65 15.42
N ALA A 196 -11.56 1.53 16.44
CA ALA A 196 -11.16 1.21 17.81
C ALA A 196 -11.88 -0.05 18.32
N SER A 197 -13.19 -0.17 18.06
CA SER A 197 -13.97 -1.35 18.44
C SER A 197 -13.47 -2.65 17.81
N ILE A 198 -12.97 -2.60 16.57
CA ILE A 198 -12.41 -3.76 15.87
C ILE A 198 -11.13 -4.24 16.54
N PHE A 199 -10.33 -3.32 17.08
CA PHE A 199 -9.05 -3.63 17.72
C PHE A 199 -9.13 -3.83 19.24
N ALA A 200 -10.27 -3.55 19.88
CA ALA A 200 -10.39 -3.53 21.34
C ALA A 200 -9.80 -4.78 22.04
N ASP A 201 -10.01 -5.95 21.46
CA ASP A 201 -9.59 -7.22 22.06
C ASP A 201 -8.40 -7.89 21.37
N THR A 202 -7.73 -7.23 20.44
CA THR A 202 -6.59 -7.83 19.70
C THR A 202 -5.45 -8.24 20.63
N GLY A 203 -5.26 -7.53 21.73
CA GLY A 203 -4.23 -7.82 22.72
C GLY A 203 -4.42 -9.13 23.47
N TYR A 204 -5.64 -9.68 23.56
CA TYR A 204 -5.89 -11.00 24.17
C TYR A 204 -5.11 -12.12 23.49
N TYR A 205 -4.83 -11.98 22.19
CA TYR A 205 -4.01 -12.93 21.44
C TYR A 205 -2.60 -13.06 22.00
N ILE A 206 -2.08 -12.00 22.62
CA ILE A 206 -0.71 -11.95 23.18
C ILE A 206 -0.76 -12.27 24.67
N ASN A 207 -1.58 -11.56 25.45
CA ASN A 207 -1.67 -11.75 26.90
C ASN A 207 -3.01 -11.24 27.44
N ILE A 208 -3.69 -12.09 28.19
CA ILE A 208 -5.01 -11.79 28.78
C ILE A 208 -4.89 -10.71 29.86
N ASN A 209 -3.81 -10.70 30.65
CA ASN A 209 -3.68 -9.79 31.79
C ASN A 209 -3.41 -8.34 31.38
N ASP A 210 -2.65 -8.15 30.30
CA ASP A 210 -2.23 -6.83 29.80
C ASP A 210 -2.78 -6.53 28.40
N TYR A 211 -3.94 -7.11 28.05
CA TYR A 211 -4.47 -7.06 26.68
C TYR A 211 -4.63 -5.63 26.15
N SER A 212 -5.03 -4.67 26.96
CA SER A 212 -5.21 -3.28 26.53
C SER A 212 -3.90 -2.65 26.06
N LYS A 213 -2.79 -2.92 26.76
CA LYS A 213 -1.46 -2.49 26.35
C LYS A 213 -1.06 -3.11 25.01
N TYR A 214 -1.29 -4.41 24.86
CA TYR A 214 -0.97 -5.10 23.60
C TYR A 214 -1.89 -4.67 22.45
N SER A 215 -3.18 -4.38 22.73
CA SER A 215 -4.07 -3.78 21.72
C SER A 215 -3.54 -2.43 21.25
N TYR A 216 -3.09 -1.57 22.18
CA TYR A 216 -2.44 -0.30 21.86
C TYR A 216 -1.23 -0.50 20.94
N ASP A 217 -0.30 -1.39 21.31
CA ASP A 217 0.92 -1.66 20.54
C ASP A 217 0.60 -2.23 19.15
N ILE A 218 -0.39 -3.10 19.05
CA ILE A 218 -0.86 -3.68 17.79
C ILE A 218 -1.39 -2.59 16.87
N VAL A 219 -2.29 -1.73 17.38
CA VAL A 219 -2.83 -0.62 16.57
C VAL A 219 -1.71 0.29 16.14
N LYS A 220 -0.83 0.71 17.04
CA LYS A 220 0.27 1.62 16.76
C LYS A 220 1.24 1.09 15.71
N SER A 221 1.44 -0.23 15.66
CA SER A 221 2.37 -0.88 14.72
C SER A 221 1.77 -1.18 13.36
N ASN A 222 0.44 -1.08 13.20
CA ASN A 222 -0.26 -1.43 11.96
C ASN A 222 -0.93 -0.19 11.35
N PRO A 223 -0.30 0.50 10.39
CA PRO A 223 -0.88 1.67 9.75
C PRO A 223 -2.14 1.29 8.97
N ILE A 224 -3.25 1.93 9.31
CA ILE A 224 -4.54 1.71 8.65
C ILE A 224 -4.68 2.72 7.51
N ILE A 225 -4.85 2.23 6.29
CA ILE A 225 -5.00 3.07 5.10
C ILE A 225 -6.23 3.97 5.26
N GLY A 226 -6.08 5.25 4.97
CA GLY A 226 -7.16 6.25 5.05
C GLY A 226 -7.31 6.93 6.41
N LEU A 227 -6.42 6.65 7.38
CA LEU A 227 -6.31 7.37 8.64
C LEU A 227 -5.08 8.28 8.65
N SER A 228 -5.23 9.49 9.18
CA SER A 228 -4.10 10.36 9.49
C SER A 228 -3.36 9.86 10.73
N GLN A 229 -2.11 10.30 10.92
CA GLN A 229 -1.33 9.93 12.10
C GLN A 229 -2.02 10.32 13.42
N LYS A 230 -2.65 11.51 13.47
CA LYS A 230 -3.40 11.95 14.65
C LYS A 230 -4.61 11.06 14.96
N GLU A 231 -5.34 10.66 13.93
CA GLU A 231 -6.47 9.74 14.08
C GLU A 231 -6.01 8.36 14.55
N HIS A 232 -4.87 7.92 14.06
CA HIS A 232 -4.27 6.65 14.45
C HIS A 232 -3.84 6.67 15.93
N GLU A 233 -3.27 7.79 16.41
CA GLU A 233 -2.97 8.00 17.83
C GLU A 233 -4.22 7.98 18.71
N VAL A 234 -5.32 8.61 18.25
CA VAL A 234 -6.61 8.59 18.97
C VAL A 234 -7.15 7.16 19.08
N ILE A 235 -7.12 6.39 17.99
CA ILE A 235 -7.61 5.01 18.00
C ILE A 235 -6.75 4.12 18.90
N SER A 236 -5.42 4.28 18.87
CA SER A 236 -4.53 3.47 19.70
C SER A 236 -4.69 3.76 21.19
N GLY A 237 -5.09 4.99 21.56
CA GLY A 237 -5.31 5.39 22.94
C GLY A 237 -6.73 5.12 23.47
N ALA A 238 -7.64 4.63 22.65
CA ALA A 238 -9.02 4.35 23.02
C ALA A 238 -9.18 2.91 23.55
#